data_42e105031e89601cf324bba34e134f44
#
_entry.id   42e105031e89601cf324bba34e134f44
#
_cell.length_a   1.000
_cell.length_b   1.000
_cell.length_c   1.000
_cell.angle_alpha   90.00
_cell.angle_beta   90.00
_cell.angle_gamma   90.00
#
_symmetry.space_group_name_H-M   'P 1'
#
loop_
_entity.id
_entity.type
_entity.pdbx_description
1 polymer ?
#
loop_
_entity_poly.entity_id
_entity_poly.type
_entity_poly.pdbx_seq_one_letter_code
_entity_poly.pdbx_strand_id
1 'polypeptide(L)'
;MADTKLTIVLVCCLTGLFLCLVSCQPQVRTLSNSVEPQSQYLKSDLEFSGLGPWLNSDPFTLYEQRGKAVLIDFWTYTCVNCIRTLPYLKEWHKKYSDHGLVIVGVHTPEFAFEKIFENVDTAVSDFGIEYAVAQDNDYQTWKVFDNRYWPAKYLLDKDGVIQYQHFGEGGYMETESAIRALLDEAGFDIEDIPIQSQLLVEDNLIEVENRDQTRELYAGTSRNYKTNFFYPPYVGNEEYFSDFRSSSWEKEISFEDPDDRDEGRFYINGLWNREKEYLQHARETSDYSDYIAFYFSASEVNGVFGFEKKPYKVLVTLDGKAMDSTEAGVDVRFSSEGDSFLIVDRSAMFGLVQLKHYQTRELKLTSNSIDFSIYSFTFGSNNKPD
;
A
#
# COMPACT_ATOMS: atom_id res chain seq x y z
N MET A 1 -63.22 -42.82 13.75
CA MET A 1 -62.95 -44.22 13.41
C MET A 1 -61.47 -44.46 13.61
N ALA A 2 -61.22 -45.34 14.61
CA ALA A 2 -59.96 -46.08 14.97
C ALA A 2 -58.74 -45.25 15.26
N ASP A 3 -58.41 -44.90 16.44
CA ASP A 3 -57.83 -45.62 17.57
C ASP A 3 -56.78 -46.65 17.21
N THR A 4 -55.55 -46.44 17.58
CA THR A 4 -54.68 -47.51 18.10
C THR A 4 -53.61 -46.94 19.04
N LYS A 5 -53.75 -47.32 20.30
CA LYS A 5 -52.81 -47.14 21.41
C LYS A 5 -51.64 -48.07 21.23
N LEU A 6 -50.45 -47.68 21.63
CA LEU A 6 -49.39 -48.64 21.92
C LEU A 6 -48.64 -48.29 23.22
N THR A 7 -48.57 -49.29 23.98
CA THR A 7 -48.29 -49.49 25.39
C THR A 7 -46.82 -49.25 25.75
N ILE A 8 -46.66 -48.64 26.92
CA ILE A 8 -45.39 -48.50 27.67
C ILE A 8 -44.99 -49.84 28.27
N VAL A 9 -43.70 -50.19 28.13
CA VAL A 9 -43.09 -51.20 28.99
C VAL A 9 -41.92 -50.57 29.76
N LEU A 10 -42.17 -50.47 31.08
CA LEU A 10 -41.21 -50.04 32.12
C LEU A 10 -40.39 -51.27 32.53
N VAL A 11 -39.05 -51.21 32.42
CA VAL A 11 -38.19 -52.19 33.10
C VAL A 11 -37.24 -51.40 34.01
N CYS A 12 -37.50 -51.53 35.30
CA CYS A 12 -36.59 -51.15 36.39
C CYS A 12 -35.43 -52.14 36.48
N CYS A 13 -34.21 -51.67 36.53
CA CYS A 13 -33.11 -52.36 37.23
C CYS A 13 -32.28 -51.34 38.00
N LEU A 14 -32.40 -51.43 39.28
CA LEU A 14 -31.54 -50.85 40.32
C LEU A 14 -30.18 -51.57 40.29
N THR A 15 -29.06 -50.84 40.32
CA THR A 15 -27.90 -51.09 41.21
C THR A 15 -26.76 -50.10 40.93
N GLY A 16 -26.16 -49.57 41.98
CA GLY A 16 -24.77 -49.15 42.02
C GLY A 16 -24.48 -47.67 42.06
N LEU A 17 -24.62 -47.08 43.23
CA LEU A 17 -24.07 -45.76 43.59
C LEU A 17 -22.53 -45.84 43.64
N PHE A 18 -21.81 -45.22 42.72
CA PHE A 18 -20.38 -44.92 42.86
C PHE A 18 -20.16 -43.43 42.72
N LEU A 19 -19.97 -42.75 43.85
CA LEU A 19 -19.51 -41.36 43.85
C LEU A 19 -18.07 -41.27 43.32
N CYS A 20 -17.86 -40.80 42.11
CA CYS A 20 -16.57 -40.26 41.68
C CYS A 20 -16.63 -38.76 41.77
N LEU A 21 -16.04 -38.18 42.79
CA LEU A 21 -15.70 -36.77 42.85
C LEU A 21 -14.60 -36.49 41.82
N VAL A 22 -14.99 -36.03 40.63
CA VAL A 22 -14.06 -35.46 39.65
C VAL A 22 -13.90 -33.98 39.97
N SER A 23 -12.76 -33.66 40.56
CA SER A 23 -12.26 -32.29 40.73
C SER A 23 -12.14 -31.63 39.37
N CYS A 24 -13.04 -30.72 39.04
CA CYS A 24 -12.87 -29.78 37.89
C CYS A 24 -11.81 -28.75 38.27
N GLN A 25 -10.56 -28.98 37.90
CA GLN A 25 -9.58 -27.92 37.77
C GLN A 25 -9.76 -27.25 36.40
N PRO A 26 -9.85 -25.91 36.32
CA PRO A 26 -9.84 -25.22 35.03
C PRO A 26 -8.46 -25.39 34.39
N GLN A 27 -8.37 -26.17 33.32
CA GLN A 27 -7.20 -26.15 32.45
C GLN A 27 -7.17 -24.79 31.75
N VAL A 28 -6.25 -23.96 32.19
CA VAL A 28 -5.80 -22.80 31.42
C VAL A 28 -5.12 -23.35 30.16
N ARG A 29 -5.84 -23.35 29.03
CA ARG A 29 -5.21 -23.54 27.72
C ARG A 29 -4.38 -22.30 27.46
N THR A 30 -3.09 -22.40 27.71
CA THR A 30 -2.11 -21.51 27.04
C THR A 30 -2.18 -21.81 25.55
N LEU A 31 -2.80 -20.90 24.80
CA LEU A 31 -2.64 -20.84 23.36
C LEU A 31 -1.19 -20.42 23.11
N SER A 32 -0.30 -21.39 23.01
CA SER A 32 0.97 -21.17 22.34
C SER A 32 0.62 -21.01 20.85
N ASN A 33 0.57 -19.78 20.38
CA ASN A 33 0.69 -19.49 18.95
C ASN A 33 2.14 -19.80 18.55
N SER A 34 2.47 -21.08 18.46
CA SER A 34 3.56 -21.52 17.62
C SER A 34 3.05 -21.38 16.19
N VAL A 35 3.38 -20.27 15.54
CA VAL A 35 3.38 -20.18 14.08
C VAL A 35 4.37 -21.26 13.64
N GLU A 36 3.86 -22.41 13.17
CA GLU A 36 4.71 -23.37 12.48
C GLU A 36 5.34 -22.64 11.29
N PRO A 37 6.68 -22.66 11.13
CA PRO A 37 7.29 -22.13 9.94
C PRO A 37 6.77 -22.96 8.76
N GLN A 38 6.07 -22.31 7.84
CA GLN A 38 5.65 -22.91 6.58
C GLN A 38 6.92 -23.27 5.79
N SER A 39 7.31 -24.54 5.83
CA SER A 39 8.51 -25.11 5.23
C SER A 39 8.44 -25.21 3.69
N GLN A 40 7.90 -24.20 3.02
CA GLN A 40 7.70 -24.20 1.57
C GLN A 40 8.76 -23.44 0.76
N TYR A 41 9.78 -22.83 1.42
CA TYR A 41 10.71 -21.90 0.74
C TYR A 41 12.19 -22.32 0.82
N LEU A 42 12.49 -23.61 0.77
CA LEU A 42 13.85 -24.08 0.51
C LEU A 42 14.15 -24.00 -1.01
N LYS A 43 14.22 -22.81 -1.59
CA LYS A 43 14.87 -22.59 -2.88
C LYS A 43 16.30 -22.16 -2.61
N SER A 44 17.23 -23.12 -2.60
CA SER A 44 18.68 -22.88 -2.48
C SER A 44 19.28 -22.13 -3.67
N ASP A 45 18.51 -21.93 -4.75
CA ASP A 45 18.96 -21.36 -6.03
C ASP A 45 18.15 -20.11 -6.40
N LEU A 46 17.72 -19.32 -5.41
CA LEU A 46 17.02 -18.07 -5.65
C LEU A 46 17.99 -17.05 -6.23
N GLU A 47 17.60 -16.40 -7.33
CA GLU A 47 18.44 -15.40 -8.01
C GLU A 47 17.58 -14.31 -8.64
N PHE A 48 18.16 -13.13 -8.82
CA PHE A 48 17.52 -12.06 -9.59
C PHE A 48 17.30 -12.49 -11.04
N SER A 49 16.25 -12.00 -11.65
CA SER A 49 15.94 -12.28 -13.05
C SER A 49 15.45 -11.01 -13.74
N GLY A 50 16.05 -10.68 -14.89
CA GLY A 50 15.59 -9.60 -15.75
C GLY A 50 15.61 -8.21 -15.15
N LEU A 51 16.44 -7.98 -14.11
CA LEU A 51 16.64 -6.63 -13.58
C LEU A 51 17.26 -5.73 -14.65
N GLY A 52 16.72 -4.53 -14.77
CA GLY A 52 17.18 -3.50 -15.67
C GLY A 52 18.29 -2.62 -15.07
N PRO A 53 18.25 -1.30 -15.30
CA PRO A 53 19.25 -0.40 -14.75
C PRO A 53 19.30 -0.45 -13.22
N TRP A 54 20.52 -0.24 -12.71
CA TRP A 54 20.82 -0.15 -11.28
C TRP A 54 21.19 1.28 -10.90
N LEU A 55 20.87 1.67 -9.66
CA LEU A 55 21.22 2.93 -9.01
C LEU A 55 21.97 2.62 -7.71
N ASN A 56 22.90 3.50 -7.34
CA ASN A 56 23.74 3.41 -6.14
C ASN A 56 24.67 2.18 -6.08
N SER A 57 24.71 1.34 -7.10
CA SER A 57 25.58 0.15 -7.17
C SER A 57 25.76 -0.30 -8.61
N ASP A 58 26.90 -0.96 -8.89
CA ASP A 58 27.01 -1.84 -10.03
C ASP A 58 26.10 -3.06 -9.86
N PRO A 59 25.61 -3.67 -10.95
CA PRO A 59 24.83 -4.89 -10.88
C PRO A 59 25.59 -6.04 -10.19
N PHE A 60 24.90 -6.80 -9.35
CA PHE A 60 25.43 -8.01 -8.73
C PHE A 60 24.34 -9.11 -8.64
N THR A 61 24.76 -10.32 -8.33
CA THR A 61 23.89 -11.49 -8.14
C THR A 61 23.70 -11.80 -6.66
N LEU A 62 22.64 -12.50 -6.30
CA LEU A 62 22.46 -12.99 -4.92
C LEU A 62 23.56 -13.99 -4.55
N TYR A 63 24.05 -14.75 -5.52
CA TYR A 63 25.17 -15.67 -5.29
C TYR A 63 26.45 -14.95 -4.83
N GLU A 64 26.77 -13.78 -5.40
CA GLU A 64 27.93 -12.96 -5.01
C GLU A 64 27.79 -12.37 -3.60
N GLN A 65 26.60 -12.35 -3.03
CA GLN A 65 26.35 -11.86 -1.67
C GLN A 65 26.33 -12.97 -0.61
N ARG A 66 26.67 -14.21 -0.98
CA ARG A 66 26.82 -15.30 -0.02
C ARG A 66 27.79 -14.94 1.12
N GLY A 67 27.47 -15.37 2.34
CA GLY A 67 28.18 -14.97 3.55
C GLY A 67 27.63 -13.72 4.24
N LYS A 68 26.64 -13.03 3.62
CA LYS A 68 25.98 -11.83 4.14
C LYS A 68 24.48 -12.06 4.34
N ALA A 69 23.83 -11.23 5.13
CA ALA A 69 22.37 -11.13 5.15
C ALA A 69 21.91 -10.18 4.03
N VAL A 70 20.91 -10.59 3.22
CA VAL A 70 20.40 -9.80 2.11
C VAL A 70 18.92 -9.49 2.33
N LEU A 71 18.57 -8.19 2.44
CA LEU A 71 17.20 -7.72 2.49
C LEU A 71 16.76 -7.20 1.13
N ILE A 72 15.78 -7.86 0.53
CA ILE A 72 15.15 -7.43 -0.71
C ILE A 72 13.84 -6.73 -0.36
N ASP A 73 13.67 -5.50 -0.84
CA ASP A 73 12.46 -4.70 -0.68
C ASP A 73 11.85 -4.43 -2.05
N PHE A 74 10.67 -5.02 -2.31
CA PHE A 74 9.88 -4.70 -3.50
C PHE A 74 9.08 -3.43 -3.25
N TRP A 75 9.32 -2.42 -4.07
CA TRP A 75 8.73 -1.11 -3.89
C TRP A 75 8.44 -0.40 -5.22
N THR A 76 7.65 0.67 -5.16
CA THR A 76 7.54 1.66 -6.22
C THR A 76 7.41 3.06 -5.63
N TYR A 77 7.86 4.08 -6.37
CA TYR A 77 8.03 5.42 -5.80
C TYR A 77 6.71 6.22 -5.63
N THR A 78 5.59 5.75 -6.18
CA THR A 78 4.28 6.37 -5.93
C THR A 78 3.43 5.63 -4.90
N CYS A 79 3.95 4.54 -4.33
CA CYS A 79 3.26 3.78 -3.29
C CYS A 79 3.50 4.43 -1.91
N VAL A 80 2.47 5.00 -1.29
CA VAL A 80 2.56 5.66 0.01
C VAL A 80 3.13 4.76 1.10
N ASN A 81 2.70 3.48 1.16
CA ASN A 81 3.17 2.51 2.15
C ASN A 81 4.66 2.16 1.95
N CYS A 82 5.13 2.16 0.68
CA CYS A 82 6.54 2.01 0.37
C CYS A 82 7.34 3.23 0.88
N ILE A 83 6.86 4.44 0.60
CA ILE A 83 7.52 5.69 1.02
C ILE A 83 7.64 5.76 2.55
N ARG A 84 6.60 5.37 3.29
CA ARG A 84 6.62 5.30 4.76
C ARG A 84 7.59 4.25 5.30
N THR A 85 7.93 3.24 4.51
CA THR A 85 8.91 2.21 4.87
C THR A 85 10.37 2.69 4.69
N LEU A 86 10.64 3.64 3.78
CA LEU A 86 11.99 4.09 3.43
C LEU A 86 12.83 4.58 4.63
N PRO A 87 12.32 5.35 5.61
CA PRO A 87 13.11 5.78 6.75
C PRO A 87 13.77 4.61 7.51
N TYR A 88 13.08 3.48 7.63
CA TYR A 88 13.57 2.30 8.32
C TYR A 88 14.63 1.57 7.49
N LEU A 89 14.41 1.39 6.19
CA LEU A 89 15.39 0.79 5.28
C LEU A 89 16.70 1.59 5.24
N LYS A 90 16.60 2.93 5.18
CA LYS A 90 17.75 3.83 5.20
C LYS A 90 18.52 3.73 6.52
N GLU A 91 17.82 3.64 7.63
CA GLU A 91 18.44 3.50 8.94
C GLU A 91 19.13 2.13 9.11
N TRP A 92 18.50 1.04 8.66
CA TRP A 92 19.12 -0.28 8.68
C TRP A 92 20.33 -0.35 7.75
N HIS A 93 20.26 0.27 6.56
CA HIS A 93 21.41 0.38 5.68
C HIS A 93 22.56 1.10 6.37
N LYS A 94 22.30 2.25 6.96
CA LYS A 94 23.30 3.05 7.68
C LYS A 94 23.95 2.29 8.84
N LYS A 95 23.17 1.51 9.59
CA LYS A 95 23.65 0.79 10.78
C LYS A 95 24.41 -0.48 10.44
N TYR A 96 23.94 -1.23 9.44
CA TYR A 96 24.34 -2.62 9.27
C TYR A 96 25.07 -2.90 7.95
N SER A 97 25.19 -1.95 7.01
CA SER A 97 25.89 -2.19 5.73
C SER A 97 27.35 -2.58 5.94
N ASP A 98 28.08 -1.92 6.85
CA ASP A 98 29.45 -2.25 7.21
C ASP A 98 29.57 -3.54 8.04
N HIS A 99 28.43 -4.08 8.49
CA HIS A 99 28.30 -5.29 9.30
C HIS A 99 27.59 -6.42 8.56
N GLY A 100 27.71 -6.46 7.23
CA GLY A 100 27.27 -7.59 6.42
C GLY A 100 25.81 -7.58 5.99
N LEU A 101 25.04 -6.49 6.20
CA LEU A 101 23.73 -6.34 5.61
C LEU A 101 23.83 -5.73 4.19
N VAL A 102 23.22 -6.38 3.22
CA VAL A 102 22.98 -5.82 1.89
C VAL A 102 21.50 -5.56 1.72
N ILE A 103 21.12 -4.32 1.37
CA ILE A 103 19.74 -3.99 1.02
C ILE A 103 19.65 -3.77 -0.49
N VAL A 104 18.64 -4.36 -1.12
CA VAL A 104 18.30 -4.15 -2.53
C VAL A 104 16.84 -3.73 -2.65
N GLY A 105 16.63 -2.49 -3.05
CA GLY A 105 15.31 -2.01 -3.46
C GLY A 105 15.00 -2.48 -4.88
N VAL A 106 14.13 -3.47 -5.03
CA VAL A 106 13.65 -3.92 -6.33
C VAL A 106 12.45 -3.07 -6.73
N HIS A 107 12.71 -2.05 -7.55
CA HIS A 107 11.66 -1.14 -8.02
C HIS A 107 10.84 -1.84 -9.10
N THR A 108 9.63 -2.26 -8.74
CA THR A 108 8.68 -2.92 -9.64
C THR A 108 7.53 -1.97 -9.92
N PRO A 109 7.33 -1.53 -11.18
CA PRO A 109 6.41 -0.43 -11.51
C PRO A 109 4.96 -0.85 -11.35
N GLU A 110 4.14 0.02 -10.76
CA GLU A 110 2.70 -0.09 -10.76
C GLU A 110 2.08 0.54 -12.03
N PHE A 111 2.66 1.66 -12.48
CA PHE A 111 2.23 2.44 -13.64
C PHE A 111 3.33 2.53 -14.71
N ALA A 112 2.92 2.81 -15.95
CA ALA A 112 3.86 2.85 -17.08
C ALA A 112 4.96 3.91 -16.94
N PHE A 113 4.67 5.07 -16.35
CA PHE A 113 5.65 6.13 -16.14
C PHE A 113 6.73 5.75 -15.10
N GLU A 114 6.47 4.78 -14.25
CA GLU A 114 7.43 4.25 -13.26
C GLU A 114 8.50 3.35 -13.90
N LYS A 115 8.32 2.96 -15.16
CA LYS A 115 9.33 2.23 -15.94
C LYS A 115 10.45 3.14 -16.47
N ILE A 116 10.22 4.45 -16.47
CA ILE A 116 11.16 5.44 -16.98
C ILE A 116 12.29 5.61 -15.96
N PHE A 117 13.51 5.33 -16.40
CA PHE A 117 14.71 5.36 -15.52
C PHE A 117 14.88 6.71 -14.83
N GLU A 118 14.75 7.80 -15.57
CA GLU A 118 14.91 9.16 -15.06
C GLU A 118 13.93 9.51 -13.94
N ASN A 119 12.71 8.96 -13.99
CA ASN A 119 11.73 9.14 -12.93
C ASN A 119 12.13 8.40 -11.66
N VAL A 120 12.64 7.17 -11.80
CA VAL A 120 13.12 6.37 -10.67
C VAL A 120 14.38 6.97 -10.07
N ASP A 121 15.33 7.42 -10.89
CA ASP A 121 16.56 8.10 -10.47
C ASP A 121 16.25 9.37 -9.66
N THR A 122 15.33 10.18 -10.17
CA THR A 122 14.85 11.38 -9.47
C THR A 122 14.23 11.01 -8.11
N ALA A 123 13.36 10.00 -8.07
CA ALA A 123 12.73 9.57 -6.84
C ALA A 123 13.74 9.01 -5.81
N VAL A 124 14.70 8.21 -6.25
CA VAL A 124 15.78 7.67 -5.41
C VAL A 124 16.59 8.82 -4.79
N SER A 125 16.91 9.84 -5.60
CA SER A 125 17.61 11.06 -5.14
C SER A 125 16.76 11.88 -4.15
N ASP A 126 15.50 12.16 -4.48
CA ASP A 126 14.59 12.97 -3.66
C ASP A 126 14.32 12.31 -2.29
N PHE A 127 14.21 10.98 -2.26
CA PHE A 127 14.03 10.22 -1.01
C PHE A 127 15.35 10.00 -0.25
N GLY A 128 16.49 10.33 -0.83
CA GLY A 128 17.81 10.12 -0.24
C GLY A 128 18.08 8.64 0.04
N ILE A 129 17.81 7.77 -0.93
CA ILE A 129 18.11 6.35 -0.87
C ILE A 129 19.58 6.14 -1.26
N GLU A 130 20.36 5.48 -0.40
CA GLU A 130 21.79 5.23 -0.61
C GLU A 130 22.10 3.74 -0.88
N TYR A 131 21.19 2.83 -0.51
CA TYR A 131 21.33 1.40 -0.82
C TYR A 131 21.04 1.11 -2.30
N ALA A 132 21.48 -0.07 -2.75
CA ALA A 132 21.31 -0.50 -4.14
C ALA A 132 19.82 -0.55 -4.53
N VAL A 133 19.49 0.02 -5.69
CA VAL A 133 18.15 -0.04 -6.29
C VAL A 133 18.28 -0.60 -7.71
N ALA A 134 17.39 -1.52 -8.08
CA ALA A 134 17.32 -2.08 -9.43
C ALA A 134 15.89 -2.08 -9.94
N GLN A 135 15.70 -1.77 -11.24
CA GLN A 135 14.38 -1.79 -11.86
C GLN A 135 14.00 -3.22 -12.31
N ASP A 136 12.79 -3.65 -11.94
CA ASP A 136 12.15 -4.90 -12.39
C ASP A 136 10.94 -4.59 -13.29
N ASN A 137 11.19 -3.87 -14.40
CA ASN A 137 10.15 -3.35 -15.30
C ASN A 137 9.26 -4.41 -15.92
N ASP A 138 9.72 -5.66 -16.01
CA ASP A 138 8.99 -6.78 -16.60
C ASP A 138 8.51 -7.79 -15.55
N TYR A 139 8.62 -7.45 -14.26
CA TYR A 139 8.17 -8.30 -13.15
C TYR A 139 8.84 -9.67 -13.13
N GLN A 140 10.06 -9.80 -13.62
CA GLN A 140 10.72 -11.11 -13.67
C GLN A 140 11.25 -11.52 -12.29
N THR A 141 11.94 -10.63 -11.59
CA THR A 141 12.36 -10.87 -10.20
C THR A 141 11.16 -10.98 -9.26
N TRP A 142 10.15 -10.13 -9.44
CA TRP A 142 8.87 -10.23 -8.73
C TRP A 142 8.27 -11.65 -8.80
N LYS A 143 8.26 -12.25 -9.99
CA LYS A 143 7.72 -13.61 -10.21
C LYS A 143 8.62 -14.69 -9.60
N VAL A 144 9.94 -14.51 -9.61
CA VAL A 144 10.90 -15.44 -8.97
C VAL A 144 10.62 -15.55 -7.47
N PHE A 145 10.31 -14.42 -6.83
CA PHE A 145 9.97 -14.35 -5.41
C PHE A 145 8.51 -14.69 -5.10
N ASP A 146 7.67 -14.99 -6.11
CA ASP A 146 6.20 -15.14 -5.99
C ASP A 146 5.57 -13.95 -5.25
N ASN A 147 6.12 -12.74 -5.47
CA ASN A 147 5.65 -11.54 -4.80
C ASN A 147 4.27 -11.09 -5.34
N ARG A 148 3.49 -10.42 -4.48
CA ARG A 148 2.13 -9.97 -4.80
C ARG A 148 1.77 -8.62 -4.20
N TYR A 149 2.69 -8.00 -3.45
CA TYR A 149 2.42 -6.84 -2.61
C TYR A 149 3.50 -5.76 -2.75
N TRP A 150 3.11 -4.51 -2.56
CA TRP A 150 3.97 -3.36 -2.31
C TRP A 150 3.58 -2.73 -0.96
N PRO A 151 4.56 -2.43 -0.08
CA PRO A 151 5.91 -2.98 -0.09
C PRO A 151 5.92 -4.47 0.29
N ALA A 152 7.02 -5.18 -0.03
CA ALA A 152 7.23 -6.54 0.43
C ALA A 152 8.71 -6.77 0.70
N LYS A 153 9.03 -7.31 1.87
CA LYS A 153 10.38 -7.57 2.33
C LYS A 153 10.67 -9.05 2.37
N TYR A 154 11.83 -9.44 1.84
CA TYR A 154 12.36 -10.80 1.89
C TYR A 154 13.78 -10.74 2.42
N LEU A 155 14.03 -11.40 3.55
CA LEU A 155 15.34 -11.41 4.17
C LEU A 155 15.97 -12.80 4.02
N LEU A 156 17.14 -12.83 3.35
CA LEU A 156 17.91 -14.02 3.05
C LEU A 156 19.11 -14.11 4.01
N ASP A 157 19.42 -15.33 4.43
CA ASP A 157 20.61 -15.65 5.22
C ASP A 157 21.91 -15.68 4.39
N LYS A 158 23.03 -15.98 5.06
CA LYS A 158 24.36 -16.11 4.45
C LYS A 158 24.44 -17.16 3.35
N ASP A 159 23.54 -18.13 3.34
CA ASP A 159 23.43 -19.18 2.34
C ASP A 159 22.42 -18.84 1.25
N GLY A 160 21.77 -17.63 1.31
CA GLY A 160 20.79 -17.10 0.38
C GLY A 160 19.44 -17.79 0.46
N VAL A 161 19.10 -18.32 1.61
CA VAL A 161 17.80 -18.92 1.88
C VAL A 161 16.92 -17.87 2.57
N ILE A 162 15.66 -17.71 2.12
CA ILE A 162 14.71 -16.80 2.75
C ILE A 162 14.39 -17.30 4.16
N GLN A 163 14.69 -16.49 5.17
CA GLN A 163 14.41 -16.78 6.58
C GLN A 163 13.27 -15.94 7.15
N TYR A 164 12.99 -14.78 6.56
CA TYR A 164 11.93 -13.89 7.01
C TYR A 164 11.28 -13.18 5.83
N GLN A 165 9.97 -12.91 5.96
CA GLN A 165 9.18 -12.16 4.99
C GLN A 165 8.20 -11.27 5.73
N HIS A 166 7.98 -10.07 5.17
CA HIS A 166 6.93 -9.17 5.63
C HIS A 166 6.25 -8.50 4.45
N PHE A 167 4.91 -8.51 4.42
CA PHE A 167 4.09 -7.95 3.36
C PHE A 167 3.32 -6.74 3.86
N GLY A 168 3.40 -5.64 3.12
CA GLY A 168 2.81 -4.38 3.50
C GLY A 168 3.72 -3.51 4.37
N GLU A 169 3.17 -2.39 4.82
CA GLU A 169 3.79 -1.47 5.77
C GLU A 169 3.85 -2.08 7.16
N GLY A 170 4.79 -1.62 8.03
CA GLY A 170 4.91 -2.09 9.41
C GLY A 170 5.89 -3.23 9.61
N GLY A 171 5.78 -3.93 10.76
CA GLY A 171 6.66 -5.04 11.14
C GLY A 171 8.13 -4.64 11.29
N TYR A 172 8.41 -3.38 11.62
CA TYR A 172 9.77 -2.84 11.60
C TYR A 172 10.66 -3.44 12.70
N MET A 173 10.13 -3.62 13.91
CA MET A 173 10.89 -4.22 15.01
C MET A 173 11.19 -5.70 14.75
N GLU A 174 10.23 -6.44 14.24
CA GLU A 174 10.38 -7.84 13.85
C GLU A 174 11.41 -7.98 12.73
N THR A 175 11.35 -7.08 11.73
CA THR A 175 12.31 -7.05 10.61
C THR A 175 13.71 -6.75 11.11
N GLU A 176 13.92 -5.74 11.95
CA GLU A 176 15.24 -5.42 12.51
C GLU A 176 15.77 -6.57 13.40
N SER A 177 14.90 -7.20 14.18
CA SER A 177 15.27 -8.37 14.99
C SER A 177 15.72 -9.55 14.12
N ALA A 178 15.03 -9.80 13.00
CA ALA A 178 15.41 -10.83 12.04
C ALA A 178 16.75 -10.49 11.35
N ILE A 179 16.97 -9.24 10.93
CA ILE A 179 18.25 -8.78 10.38
C ILE A 179 19.39 -9.08 11.35
N ARG A 180 19.24 -8.68 12.61
CA ARG A 180 20.27 -8.88 13.63
C ARG A 180 20.57 -10.36 13.87
N ALA A 181 19.54 -11.21 13.95
CA ALA A 181 19.72 -12.65 14.13
C ALA A 181 20.53 -13.28 12.99
N LEU A 182 20.27 -12.88 11.72
CA LEU A 182 20.99 -13.42 10.58
C LEU A 182 22.41 -12.87 10.46
N LEU A 183 22.67 -11.63 10.88
CA LEU A 183 24.01 -11.05 10.94
C LEU A 183 24.87 -11.76 12.00
N ASP A 184 24.32 -12.02 13.18
CA ASP A 184 24.97 -12.78 14.25
C ASP A 184 25.28 -14.23 13.79
N GLU A 185 24.31 -14.90 13.16
CA GLU A 185 24.51 -16.24 12.57
C GLU A 185 25.59 -16.26 11.48
N ALA A 186 25.72 -15.17 10.73
CA ALA A 186 26.78 -15.00 9.72
C ALA A 186 28.14 -14.66 10.35
N GLY A 187 28.21 -14.41 11.66
CA GLY A 187 29.43 -14.13 12.42
C GLY A 187 29.86 -12.65 12.41
N PHE A 188 28.96 -11.75 12.12
CA PHE A 188 29.21 -10.30 12.21
C PHE A 188 29.00 -9.81 13.65
N ASP A 189 29.92 -8.96 14.12
CA ASP A 189 29.81 -8.32 15.42
C ASP A 189 28.85 -7.11 15.34
N ILE A 190 27.73 -7.20 16.06
CA ILE A 190 26.69 -6.17 16.11
C ILE A 190 26.24 -5.86 17.54
N GLU A 191 26.99 -6.34 18.57
CA GLU A 191 26.59 -6.17 19.97
C GLU A 191 26.49 -4.71 20.37
N ASP A 192 27.41 -3.86 19.93
CA ASP A 192 27.46 -2.42 20.25
C ASP A 192 26.50 -1.57 19.41
N ILE A 193 25.79 -2.14 18.43
CA ILE A 193 24.85 -1.39 17.60
C ILE A 193 23.49 -1.34 18.31
N PRO A 194 23.01 -0.15 18.69
CA PRO A 194 21.72 -0.04 19.38
C PRO A 194 20.55 -0.39 18.45
N ILE A 195 19.59 -1.13 19.00
CA ILE A 195 18.30 -1.35 18.33
C ILE A 195 17.56 -0.01 18.28
N GLN A 196 16.88 0.25 17.17
CA GLN A 196 16.14 1.49 16.97
C GLN A 196 14.82 1.45 17.76
N SER A 197 14.88 1.65 19.08
CA SER A 197 13.72 1.41 19.94
C SER A 197 12.80 2.62 20.15
N GLN A 198 13.19 3.86 19.82
CA GLN A 198 12.45 5.05 20.26
C GLN A 198 11.64 5.77 19.18
N LEU A 199 12.07 5.78 17.93
CA LEU A 199 11.26 6.34 16.82
C LEU A 199 10.14 5.41 16.37
N LEU A 200 10.24 4.11 16.71
CA LEU A 200 9.35 3.06 16.24
C LEU A 200 8.19 2.75 17.19
N VAL A 201 8.29 3.11 18.46
CA VAL A 201 7.25 2.80 19.46
C VAL A 201 5.99 3.66 19.23
N GLU A 202 6.15 4.89 18.71
CA GLU A 202 5.03 5.79 18.47
C GLU A 202 4.22 5.37 17.23
N ASP A 203 4.88 4.87 16.16
CA ASP A 203 4.20 4.46 14.94
C ASP A 203 3.49 3.09 15.05
N ASN A 204 4.02 2.15 15.86
CA ASN A 204 3.42 0.82 16.02
C ASN A 204 2.26 0.75 17.03
N LEU A 205 2.04 1.79 17.84
CA LEU A 205 0.94 1.83 18.81
C LEU A 205 -0.39 2.34 18.20
N ILE A 206 -0.39 2.73 16.92
CA ILE A 206 -1.58 3.27 16.25
C ILE A 206 -1.99 2.36 15.09
N GLU A 207 -2.09 1.06 15.30
CA GLU A 207 -3.09 0.25 14.62
C GLU A 207 -4.47 0.63 15.19
N VAL A 208 -4.93 1.81 14.86
CA VAL A 208 -6.36 2.11 14.99
C VAL A 208 -7.02 1.26 13.92
N GLU A 209 -7.67 0.18 14.33
CA GLU A 209 -8.63 -0.56 13.50
C GLU A 209 -9.73 0.41 13.02
N ASN A 210 -9.41 1.30 12.11
CA ASN A 210 -10.41 2.07 11.39
C ASN A 210 -11.00 1.19 10.29
N ARG A 211 -12.00 0.40 10.67
CA ARG A 211 -12.76 -0.48 9.76
C ARG A 211 -13.45 0.27 8.63
N ASP A 212 -13.56 1.59 8.73
CA ASP A 212 -14.31 2.46 7.82
C ASP A 212 -13.41 3.36 6.95
N GLN A 213 -12.08 3.17 6.97
CA GLN A 213 -11.18 3.95 6.11
C GLN A 213 -11.48 3.68 4.64
N THR A 214 -11.55 4.75 3.85
CA THR A 214 -11.70 4.66 2.40
C THR A 214 -10.54 3.85 1.81
N ARG A 215 -10.87 2.92 0.93
CA ARG A 215 -9.89 2.10 0.19
C ARG A 215 -9.26 2.91 -0.91
N GLU A 216 -8.11 2.43 -1.39
CA GLU A 216 -7.49 2.97 -2.60
C GLU A 216 -8.48 3.04 -3.76
N LEU A 217 -8.47 4.18 -4.46
CA LEU A 217 -9.31 4.43 -5.61
C LEU A 217 -8.43 4.56 -6.85
N TYR A 218 -8.66 3.72 -7.85
CA TYR A 218 -7.93 3.72 -9.12
C TYR A 218 -8.78 4.29 -10.23
N ALA A 219 -8.27 5.29 -10.95
CA ALA A 219 -9.01 5.97 -12.02
C ALA A 219 -8.93 5.24 -13.37
N GLY A 220 -7.95 4.37 -13.55
CA GLY A 220 -7.76 3.63 -14.80
C GLY A 220 -8.66 2.40 -14.94
N THR A 221 -8.99 2.03 -16.18
CA THR A 221 -9.92 0.93 -16.46
C THR A 221 -9.35 -0.46 -16.18
N SER A 222 -8.03 -0.63 -16.12
CA SER A 222 -7.38 -1.93 -15.93
C SER A 222 -7.37 -2.42 -14.48
N ARG A 223 -7.59 -1.55 -13.50
CA ARG A 223 -7.58 -1.87 -12.05
C ARG A 223 -8.97 -2.01 -11.44
N ASN A 224 -9.97 -1.77 -12.21
CA ASN A 224 -11.35 -1.71 -11.78
C ASN A 224 -12.10 -2.98 -12.17
N TYR A 225 -11.80 -4.13 -11.61
CA TYR A 225 -12.67 -5.27 -11.84
C TYR A 225 -13.35 -5.84 -10.61
N LYS A 226 -14.61 -6.18 -10.85
CA LYS A 226 -15.33 -7.18 -10.09
C LYS A 226 -14.75 -8.57 -10.37
N THR A 227 -13.52 -8.86 -10.05
CA THR A 227 -13.09 -10.24 -10.10
C THR A 227 -12.05 -10.52 -9.06
N ASN A 228 -12.41 -11.19 -8.07
CA ASN A 228 -11.90 -12.52 -7.75
C ASN A 228 -12.27 -12.90 -6.32
N PHE A 229 -12.60 -14.12 -6.14
CA PHE A 229 -13.09 -14.84 -4.98
C PHE A 229 -12.29 -14.67 -3.67
N PHE A 230 -11.19 -13.92 -3.64
CA PHE A 230 -10.27 -13.88 -2.50
C PHE A 230 -9.95 -12.49 -1.93
N TYR A 231 -10.37 -11.41 -2.60
CA TYR A 231 -10.19 -10.05 -2.06
C TYR A 231 -11.50 -9.30 -2.09
N PRO A 232 -11.77 -8.43 -1.09
CA PRO A 232 -12.91 -7.54 -1.20
C PRO A 232 -12.75 -6.75 -2.50
N PRO A 233 -13.79 -6.73 -3.34
CA PRO A 233 -13.69 -6.16 -4.68
C PRO A 233 -13.28 -4.70 -4.56
N TYR A 234 -12.27 -4.27 -5.32
CA TYR A 234 -12.21 -2.87 -5.73
C TYR A 234 -13.57 -2.52 -6.32
N VAL A 235 -14.09 -1.38 -5.96
CA VAL A 235 -15.36 -0.92 -6.53
C VAL A 235 -15.18 -0.88 -8.04
N GLY A 236 -16.00 -1.59 -8.79
CA GLY A 236 -15.86 -1.66 -10.25
C GLY A 236 -16.13 -0.30 -10.88
N ASN A 237 -15.52 0.00 -12.04
CA ASN A 237 -15.79 1.23 -12.80
C ASN A 237 -17.28 1.47 -13.03
N GLU A 238 -18.07 0.41 -13.14
CA GLU A 238 -19.52 0.46 -13.25
C GLU A 238 -20.20 1.19 -12.10
N GLU A 239 -19.53 1.28 -10.96
CA GLU A 239 -20.04 1.96 -9.77
C GLU A 239 -19.46 3.35 -9.59
N TYR A 240 -18.35 3.70 -10.30
CA TYR A 240 -17.77 5.03 -10.26
C TYR A 240 -18.44 6.03 -11.18
N PHE A 241 -19.07 5.52 -12.24
CA PHE A 241 -19.62 6.37 -13.28
C PHE A 241 -21.13 6.19 -13.36
N SER A 242 -21.87 7.25 -13.18
CA SER A 242 -23.33 7.26 -13.21
C SER A 242 -23.93 6.74 -14.53
N ASP A 243 -23.17 6.72 -15.63
CA ASP A 243 -23.62 6.28 -16.94
C ASP A 243 -22.64 5.30 -17.64
N PHE A 244 -22.25 4.26 -16.92
CA PHE A 244 -21.35 3.24 -17.46
C PHE A 244 -21.93 2.44 -18.65
N ARG A 245 -23.25 2.36 -18.77
CA ARG A 245 -23.91 1.42 -19.70
C ARG A 245 -23.78 1.80 -21.17
N SER A 246 -23.59 3.08 -21.49
CA SER A 246 -23.58 3.56 -22.87
C SER A 246 -22.20 3.58 -23.53
N SER A 247 -21.10 3.40 -22.78
CA SER A 247 -19.79 3.87 -23.23
C SER A 247 -18.64 2.88 -23.03
N SER A 248 -18.91 1.60 -22.88
CA SER A 248 -17.84 0.62 -22.56
C SER A 248 -16.68 0.55 -23.58
N TRP A 249 -16.82 1.18 -24.74
CA TRP A 249 -15.85 1.16 -25.82
C TRP A 249 -15.36 2.56 -26.26
N GLU A 250 -16.00 3.62 -25.81
CA GLU A 250 -15.59 4.97 -26.13
C GLU A 250 -14.46 5.42 -25.22
N LYS A 251 -13.43 5.97 -25.82
CA LYS A 251 -12.28 6.50 -25.10
C LYS A 251 -12.63 7.84 -24.43
N GLU A 252 -13.33 8.74 -25.15
CA GLU A 252 -13.71 10.07 -24.70
C GLU A 252 -15.19 10.08 -24.29
N ILE A 253 -15.48 10.53 -23.08
CA ILE A 253 -16.81 10.49 -22.47
C ILE A 253 -17.11 11.81 -21.79
N SER A 254 -18.34 12.31 -22.01
CA SER A 254 -18.91 13.40 -21.23
C SER A 254 -19.63 12.84 -20.02
N PHE A 255 -19.16 13.20 -18.83
CA PHE A 255 -19.76 12.83 -17.57
C PHE A 255 -20.61 13.96 -17.02
N GLU A 256 -21.70 13.59 -16.38
CA GLU A 256 -22.51 14.47 -15.55
C GLU A 256 -22.51 13.91 -14.13
N ASP A 257 -22.11 14.75 -13.18
CA ASP A 257 -22.06 14.37 -11.78
C ASP A 257 -23.49 14.27 -11.21
N PRO A 258 -23.88 13.14 -10.61
CA PRO A 258 -25.17 13.01 -9.97
C PRO A 258 -25.23 13.84 -8.69
N ASP A 259 -26.43 14.30 -8.32
CA ASP A 259 -26.67 15.05 -7.07
C ASP A 259 -26.46 14.19 -5.81
N ASP A 260 -26.61 12.87 -5.92
CA ASP A 260 -26.46 11.92 -4.82
C ASP A 260 -25.15 11.12 -4.98
N ARG A 261 -24.30 11.15 -3.95
CA ARG A 261 -22.96 10.57 -4.00
C ARG A 261 -22.71 9.67 -2.78
N ASP A 262 -22.25 8.46 -3.05
CA ASP A 262 -21.77 7.51 -2.06
C ASP A 262 -20.30 7.78 -1.69
N GLU A 263 -19.90 7.40 -0.50
CA GLU A 263 -18.52 7.44 -0.06
C GLU A 263 -17.63 6.43 -0.82
N GLY A 264 -16.38 6.79 -1.03
CA GLY A 264 -15.38 5.91 -1.65
C GLY A 264 -15.59 5.67 -3.14
N ARG A 265 -16.22 6.61 -3.86
CA ARG A 265 -16.41 6.58 -5.31
C ARG A 265 -16.03 7.91 -5.93
N PHE A 266 -15.60 7.85 -7.20
CA PHE A 266 -15.39 9.06 -8.00
C PHE A 266 -16.67 9.56 -8.60
N TYR A 267 -16.83 10.87 -8.60
CA TYR A 267 -17.88 11.61 -9.27
C TYR A 267 -17.24 12.63 -10.20
N ILE A 268 -17.56 12.52 -11.47
CA ILE A 268 -16.84 13.21 -12.52
C ILE A 268 -17.83 14.10 -13.26
N ASN A 269 -17.41 15.32 -13.56
CA ASN A 269 -18.14 16.23 -14.42
C ASN A 269 -17.25 16.69 -15.57
N GLY A 270 -17.82 16.81 -16.78
CA GLY A 270 -17.13 17.30 -17.96
C GLY A 270 -16.63 16.22 -18.91
N LEU A 271 -15.68 16.56 -19.77
CA LEU A 271 -15.20 15.71 -20.84
C LEU A 271 -13.87 15.04 -20.45
N TRP A 272 -13.82 13.71 -20.48
CA TRP A 272 -12.67 12.94 -19.99
C TRP A 272 -12.34 11.77 -20.90
N ASN A 273 -11.04 11.46 -21.04
CA ASN A 273 -10.52 10.26 -21.67
C ASN A 273 -10.33 9.17 -20.61
N ARG A 274 -10.85 7.99 -20.87
CA ARG A 274 -10.65 6.79 -20.05
C ARG A 274 -9.50 5.97 -20.62
N GLU A 275 -8.41 5.92 -19.88
CA GLU A 275 -7.24 5.13 -20.21
C GLU A 275 -7.15 3.86 -19.35
N LYS A 276 -6.21 2.98 -19.66
CA LYS A 276 -6.03 1.74 -18.90
C LYS A 276 -5.57 1.99 -17.46
N GLU A 277 -4.69 2.96 -17.27
CA GLU A 277 -4.06 3.24 -15.98
C GLU A 277 -4.56 4.54 -15.34
N TYR A 278 -5.20 5.44 -16.09
CA TYR A 278 -5.58 6.77 -15.62
C TYR A 278 -6.84 7.31 -16.30
N LEU A 279 -7.38 8.35 -15.70
CA LEU A 279 -8.40 9.21 -16.27
C LEU A 279 -7.73 10.53 -16.64
N GLN A 280 -7.96 11.05 -17.86
CA GLN A 280 -7.38 12.28 -18.35
C GLN A 280 -8.46 13.26 -18.77
N HIS A 281 -8.29 14.53 -18.38
CA HIS A 281 -9.13 15.62 -18.88
C HIS A 281 -8.99 15.73 -20.41
N ALA A 282 -10.11 15.81 -21.13
CA ALA A 282 -10.11 15.69 -22.58
C ALA A 282 -10.22 17.04 -23.34
N ARG A 283 -10.27 18.15 -22.62
CA ARG A 283 -10.36 19.50 -23.20
C ARG A 283 -9.67 20.55 -22.36
N GLU A 284 -9.27 21.66 -22.97
CA GLU A 284 -8.92 22.87 -22.22
C GLU A 284 -10.20 23.63 -21.86
N THR A 285 -10.30 24.09 -20.62
CA THR A 285 -11.40 24.93 -20.13
C THR A 285 -10.86 26.27 -19.64
N SER A 286 -11.72 27.26 -19.44
CA SER A 286 -11.32 28.55 -18.88
C SER A 286 -11.94 28.86 -17.54
N ASP A 287 -12.88 28.02 -17.09
CA ASP A 287 -13.76 28.27 -15.95
C ASP A 287 -13.69 27.22 -14.85
N TYR A 288 -12.78 26.26 -14.96
CA TYR A 288 -12.66 25.14 -14.01
C TYR A 288 -13.97 24.35 -13.81
N SER A 289 -14.80 24.25 -14.86
CA SER A 289 -16.08 23.54 -14.80
C SER A 289 -15.98 22.04 -14.73
N ASP A 290 -14.88 21.48 -15.29
CA ASP A 290 -14.65 20.04 -15.30
C ASP A 290 -13.87 19.63 -14.05
N TYR A 291 -14.32 18.57 -13.39
CA TYR A 291 -13.74 18.14 -12.12
C TYR A 291 -13.89 16.65 -11.84
N ILE A 292 -13.12 16.18 -10.89
CA ILE A 292 -13.32 14.93 -10.18
C ILE A 292 -13.54 15.23 -8.69
N ALA A 293 -14.50 14.55 -8.07
CA ALA A 293 -14.80 14.67 -6.65
C ALA A 293 -15.10 13.32 -6.04
N PHE A 294 -14.89 13.18 -4.73
CA PHE A 294 -15.24 11.99 -3.96
C PHE A 294 -15.33 12.32 -2.47
N TYR A 295 -16.18 11.56 -1.76
CA TYR A 295 -16.15 11.52 -0.29
C TYR A 295 -15.13 10.51 0.17
N PHE A 296 -14.37 10.87 1.18
CA PHE A 296 -13.39 9.98 1.81
C PHE A 296 -13.51 10.02 3.33
N SER A 297 -13.16 8.91 3.97
CA SER A 297 -13.04 8.77 5.42
C SER A 297 -11.58 8.40 5.73
N ALA A 298 -10.80 9.41 6.13
CA ALA A 298 -9.37 9.28 6.42
C ALA A 298 -8.86 10.53 7.17
N SER A 299 -7.61 10.52 7.61
CA SER A 299 -6.87 11.72 8.03
C SER A 299 -5.85 12.20 7.00
N GLU A 300 -5.52 11.37 6.01
CA GLU A 300 -4.56 11.68 4.97
C GLU A 300 -5.08 11.24 3.61
N VAL A 301 -4.90 12.07 2.59
CA VAL A 301 -5.20 11.73 1.20
C VAL A 301 -4.01 12.09 0.32
N ASN A 302 -3.52 11.10 -0.44
CA ASN A 302 -2.50 11.28 -1.46
C ASN A 302 -3.09 10.94 -2.82
N GLY A 303 -2.64 11.64 -3.87
CA GLY A 303 -3.06 11.39 -5.25
C GLY A 303 -1.86 11.18 -6.16
N VAL A 304 -1.95 10.21 -7.07
CA VAL A 304 -0.94 9.98 -8.12
C VAL A 304 -1.40 10.66 -9.41
N PHE A 305 -0.58 11.60 -9.89
CA PHE A 305 -0.84 12.38 -11.09
C PHE A 305 0.22 12.15 -12.16
N GLY A 306 -0.22 12.18 -13.41
CA GLY A 306 0.66 12.09 -14.56
C GLY A 306 1.13 13.45 -15.06
N PHE A 307 2.31 13.47 -15.65
CA PHE A 307 2.90 14.63 -16.32
C PHE A 307 3.45 14.21 -17.69
N GLU A 308 3.01 14.91 -18.74
CA GLU A 308 3.49 14.58 -20.07
C GLU A 308 4.37 15.68 -20.69
N LYS A 309 3.92 16.94 -20.66
CA LYS A 309 4.57 17.99 -21.46
C LYS A 309 4.82 19.29 -20.73
N LYS A 310 3.82 19.77 -19.98
CA LYS A 310 3.87 21.08 -19.32
C LYS A 310 3.32 20.97 -17.90
N PRO A 311 3.93 21.69 -16.94
CA PRO A 311 3.33 21.82 -15.62
C PRO A 311 1.92 22.40 -15.71
N TYR A 312 1.01 21.84 -14.94
CA TYR A 312 -0.36 22.30 -14.86
C TYR A 312 -0.82 22.51 -13.42
N LYS A 313 -1.79 23.41 -13.26
CA LYS A 313 -2.39 23.73 -11.98
C LYS A 313 -3.64 22.89 -11.78
N VAL A 314 -3.78 22.32 -10.58
CA VAL A 314 -5.00 21.64 -10.09
C VAL A 314 -5.49 22.38 -8.86
N LEU A 315 -6.70 22.95 -8.92
CA LEU A 315 -7.35 23.47 -7.72
C LEU A 315 -7.82 22.31 -6.85
N VAL A 316 -7.58 22.42 -5.57
CA VAL A 316 -7.95 21.41 -4.55
C VAL A 316 -8.91 22.08 -3.57
N THR A 317 -10.12 21.55 -3.43
CA THR A 317 -11.07 22.05 -2.45
C THR A 317 -11.53 20.94 -1.52
N LEU A 318 -11.81 21.31 -0.28
CA LEU A 318 -12.34 20.44 0.76
C LEU A 318 -13.71 20.97 1.18
N ASP A 319 -14.76 20.14 1.08
CA ASP A 319 -16.18 20.53 1.30
C ASP A 319 -16.59 21.78 0.52
N GLY A 320 -16.16 21.84 -0.75
CA GLY A 320 -16.48 22.94 -1.67
C GLY A 320 -15.79 24.27 -1.39
N LYS A 321 -14.76 24.30 -0.51
CA LYS A 321 -13.99 25.50 -0.15
C LYS A 321 -12.49 25.27 -0.35
N ALA A 322 -11.75 26.36 -0.60
CA ALA A 322 -10.30 26.33 -0.50
C ALA A 322 -9.89 25.82 0.89
N MET A 323 -8.82 25.03 0.94
CA MET A 323 -8.35 24.40 2.17
C MET A 323 -7.70 25.42 3.11
N ASP A 324 -7.79 25.14 4.40
CA ASP A 324 -6.92 25.78 5.40
C ASP A 324 -5.51 25.14 5.35
N SER A 325 -4.49 25.91 5.71
CA SER A 325 -3.11 25.41 5.76
C SER A 325 -2.88 24.28 6.76
N THR A 326 -3.77 24.12 7.74
CA THR A 326 -3.76 23.03 8.74
C THR A 326 -4.42 21.74 8.26
N GLU A 327 -5.11 21.79 7.13
CA GLU A 327 -5.77 20.65 6.48
C GLU A 327 -5.05 20.20 5.19
N ALA A 328 -4.18 21.06 4.69
CA ALA A 328 -3.50 20.86 3.42
C ALA A 328 -2.36 19.84 3.54
N GLY A 329 -2.27 18.94 2.57
CA GLY A 329 -1.11 18.07 2.38
C GLY A 329 0.13 18.86 1.98
N VAL A 330 1.27 18.22 2.07
CA VAL A 330 2.61 18.85 1.93
C VAL A 330 2.83 19.50 0.56
N ASP A 331 2.15 19.06 -0.48
CA ASP A 331 2.32 19.58 -1.84
C ASP A 331 1.30 20.66 -2.22
N VAL A 332 0.31 20.94 -1.37
CA VAL A 332 -0.70 21.96 -1.60
C VAL A 332 -0.13 23.35 -1.34
N ARG A 333 -0.30 24.25 -2.28
CA ARG A 333 0.11 25.66 -2.25
C ARG A 333 -1.11 26.57 -2.18
N PHE A 334 -0.88 27.81 -1.75
CA PHE A 334 -1.93 28.82 -1.62
C PHE A 334 -1.63 30.03 -2.50
N SER A 335 -2.66 30.54 -3.19
CA SER A 335 -2.58 31.78 -3.94
C SER A 335 -2.81 33.00 -3.03
N SER A 336 -2.46 34.20 -3.53
CA SER A 336 -2.79 35.45 -2.86
C SER A 336 -4.30 35.74 -2.81
N GLU A 337 -5.07 35.07 -3.64
CA GLU A 337 -6.53 35.17 -3.72
C GLU A 337 -7.25 34.17 -2.79
N GLY A 338 -6.45 33.29 -2.13
CA GLY A 338 -6.95 32.31 -1.16
C GLY A 338 -7.27 30.93 -1.73
N ASP A 339 -6.95 30.66 -3.01
CA ASP A 339 -7.12 29.33 -3.56
C ASP A 339 -6.09 28.35 -2.99
N SER A 340 -6.48 27.11 -2.79
CA SER A 340 -5.59 25.99 -2.56
C SER A 340 -5.40 25.19 -3.85
N PHE A 341 -4.14 24.85 -4.21
CA PHE A 341 -3.83 24.21 -5.47
C PHE A 341 -2.54 23.39 -5.44
N LEU A 342 -2.41 22.47 -6.39
CA LEU A 342 -1.17 21.79 -6.76
C LEU A 342 -0.58 22.36 -8.02
N ILE A 343 0.74 22.22 -8.18
CA ILE A 343 1.42 22.27 -9.49
C ILE A 343 1.94 20.86 -9.77
N VAL A 344 1.40 20.22 -10.78
CA VAL A 344 1.90 18.94 -11.27
C VAL A 344 2.94 19.20 -12.34
N ASP A 345 4.20 18.96 -12.01
CA ASP A 345 5.38 19.19 -12.84
C ASP A 345 6.19 17.91 -13.09
N ARG A 346 5.74 16.79 -12.56
CA ARG A 346 6.29 15.44 -12.72
C ARG A 346 5.22 14.39 -12.49
N SER A 347 5.43 13.17 -13.00
CA SER A 347 4.59 12.02 -12.67
C SER A 347 4.99 11.47 -11.30
N ALA A 348 4.16 11.71 -10.29
CA ALA A 348 4.46 11.38 -8.89
C ALA A 348 3.19 11.27 -8.04
N MET A 349 3.37 10.81 -6.82
CA MET A 349 2.39 10.96 -5.74
C MET A 349 2.53 12.34 -5.10
N PHE A 350 1.40 12.97 -4.82
CA PHE A 350 1.29 14.28 -4.17
C PHE A 350 0.41 14.16 -2.93
N GLY A 351 0.87 14.72 -1.80
CA GLY A 351 0.09 14.85 -0.59
C GLY A 351 -0.95 15.96 -0.71
N LEU A 352 -2.23 15.58 -0.69
CA LEU A 352 -3.37 16.48 -0.91
C LEU A 352 -3.98 16.99 0.38
N VAL A 353 -4.21 16.08 1.33
CA VAL A 353 -4.90 16.36 2.59
C VAL A 353 -4.10 15.78 3.75
N GLN A 354 -3.98 16.56 4.83
CA GLN A 354 -3.43 16.13 6.11
C GLN A 354 -4.28 16.69 7.24
N LEU A 355 -5.23 15.90 7.73
CA LEU A 355 -6.12 16.29 8.83
C LEU A 355 -5.51 15.90 10.18
N LYS A 356 -5.83 16.65 11.22
CA LYS A 356 -5.44 16.31 12.60
C LYS A 356 -6.08 15.02 13.10
N HIS A 357 -7.32 14.76 12.68
CA HIS A 357 -8.10 13.59 13.06
C HIS A 357 -8.78 12.97 11.85
N TYR A 358 -9.07 11.68 11.95
CA TYR A 358 -9.90 10.95 11.00
C TYR A 358 -11.29 11.62 10.87
N GLN A 359 -11.70 11.91 9.62
CA GLN A 359 -12.98 12.55 9.30
C GLN A 359 -13.47 12.09 7.93
N THR A 360 -14.79 12.14 7.74
CA THR A 360 -15.41 12.03 6.41
C THR A 360 -15.55 13.42 5.82
N ARG A 361 -14.94 13.66 4.64
CA ARG A 361 -14.94 14.95 3.94
C ARG A 361 -15.08 14.74 2.43
N GLU A 362 -15.47 15.79 1.70
CA GLU A 362 -15.45 15.81 0.25
C GLU A 362 -14.15 16.44 -0.26
N LEU A 363 -13.39 15.71 -1.09
CA LEU A 363 -12.29 16.26 -1.88
C LEU A 363 -12.77 16.49 -3.32
N LYS A 364 -12.46 17.68 -3.87
CA LYS A 364 -12.74 18.02 -5.27
C LYS A 364 -11.51 18.63 -5.92
N LEU A 365 -11.20 18.13 -7.11
CA LEU A 365 -10.05 18.54 -7.92
C LEU A 365 -10.52 19.07 -9.27
N THR A 366 -10.06 20.25 -9.65
CA THR A 366 -10.39 20.87 -10.92
C THR A 366 -9.14 21.40 -11.63
N SER A 367 -9.09 21.26 -12.94
CA SER A 367 -8.02 21.83 -13.75
C SER A 367 -8.54 22.29 -15.11
N ASN A 368 -7.94 23.34 -15.65
CA ASN A 368 -8.21 23.81 -17.02
C ASN A 368 -7.36 23.09 -18.07
N SER A 369 -6.39 22.27 -17.64
CA SER A 369 -5.41 21.66 -18.54
C SER A 369 -5.90 20.34 -19.11
N ILE A 370 -5.66 20.12 -20.38
CA ILE A 370 -5.82 18.82 -21.04
C ILE A 370 -4.79 17.79 -20.56
N ASP A 371 -3.68 18.23 -19.97
CA ASP A 371 -2.65 17.34 -19.41
C ASP A 371 -3.05 16.79 -18.01
N PHE A 372 -4.17 17.25 -17.43
CA PHE A 372 -4.63 16.78 -16.14
C PHE A 372 -5.01 15.31 -16.17
N SER A 373 -4.16 14.47 -15.59
CA SER A 373 -4.32 13.02 -15.56
C SER A 373 -4.16 12.45 -14.15
N ILE A 374 -5.08 11.58 -13.77
CA ILE A 374 -5.22 11.01 -12.43
C ILE A 374 -5.12 9.49 -12.52
N TYR A 375 -4.25 8.90 -11.73
CA TYR A 375 -4.01 7.46 -11.68
C TYR A 375 -4.71 6.80 -10.50
N SER A 376 -4.44 7.29 -9.29
CA SER A 376 -5.01 6.71 -8.06
C SER A 376 -5.04 7.71 -6.91
N PHE A 377 -5.82 7.36 -5.87
CA PHE A 377 -5.79 8.00 -4.57
C PHE A 377 -5.58 6.95 -3.48
N THR A 378 -4.77 7.30 -2.51
CA THR A 378 -4.52 6.50 -1.31
C THR A 378 -4.89 7.27 -0.06
N PHE A 379 -5.29 6.56 0.97
CA PHE A 379 -5.84 7.13 2.19
C PHE A 379 -5.07 6.60 3.40
N GLY A 380 -4.86 7.46 4.39
CA GLY A 380 -4.17 7.13 5.63
C GLY A 380 -4.98 7.53 6.86
N SER A 381 -4.74 6.83 7.97
CA SER A 381 -5.38 7.11 9.26
C SER A 381 -4.36 7.51 10.33
N ASN A 382 -3.28 8.21 9.94
CA ASN A 382 -2.24 8.63 10.85
C ASN A 382 -2.80 9.59 11.91
N ASN A 383 -3.21 9.05 13.06
CA ASN A 383 -3.38 9.84 14.26
C ASN A 383 -2.00 10.13 14.81
N LYS A 384 -1.36 11.25 14.40
CA LYS A 384 -0.21 11.75 15.17
C LYS A 384 -0.70 12.12 16.56
N PRO A 385 -0.10 11.61 17.64
CA PRO A 385 -0.41 12.10 18.98
C PRO A 385 -0.14 13.61 19.04
N ASP A 386 -0.97 14.31 19.82
CA ASP A 386 -0.85 15.76 20.07
C ASP A 386 0.48 16.15 20.73
#